data_2fdbc007b47e7e987fdeeb4e5dc834bb
#
_entry.id   2fdbc007b47e7e987fdeeb4e5dc834bb
#
_cell.length_a   1.000
_cell.length_b   1.000
_cell.length_c   1.000
_cell.angle_alpha   90.00
_cell.angle_beta   90.00
_cell.angle_gamma   90.00
#
_symmetry.space_group_name_H-M   'P 1'
#
loop_
_entity.id
_entity.type
_entity.pdbx_description
1 polymer ?
#
loop_
_entity_poly.entity_id
_entity_poly.type
_entity_poly.pdbx_seq_one_letter_code
_entity_poly.pdbx_strand_id
1 'polypeptide(L)'
;MLLIRPKAFDPIEVNFNDNYETIDLDSSDLEVFDIFIEEKSGPQLEDSKVVISAGRGMVEKENLELIETLALKLNAAIGGTRAIVDAGWMPYSQQVGQTGKTVKPDVYIACGISGATQHQVGMKDSKFVIAINKDEEAPIFQLADLGIVGDTLSVIPKLNENI
;
A
#
# COMPACT_ATOMS: atom_id res chain seq x y z
N MET A 1 -22.37 -2.88 -16.70
CA MET A 1 -20.95 -3.26 -16.56
C MET A 1 -20.66 -3.41 -15.07
N LEU A 2 -20.11 -4.55 -14.65
CA LEU A 2 -19.71 -4.77 -13.25
C LEU A 2 -18.19 -4.61 -13.16
N LEU A 3 -17.72 -3.69 -12.31
CA LEU A 3 -16.32 -3.42 -12.07
C LEU A 3 -15.99 -3.85 -10.64
N ILE A 4 -15.18 -4.89 -10.48
CA ILE A 4 -14.80 -5.42 -9.17
C ILE A 4 -13.38 -4.92 -8.87
N ARG A 5 -13.20 -4.29 -7.70
CA ARG A 5 -11.86 -3.89 -7.23
C ARG A 5 -11.04 -5.13 -6.89
N PRO A 6 -9.74 -5.14 -7.19
CA PRO A 6 -8.85 -6.18 -6.70
C PRO A 6 -8.96 -6.33 -5.17
N LYS A 7 -8.91 -7.57 -4.69
CA LYS A 7 -9.00 -7.90 -3.24
C LYS A 7 -10.31 -7.50 -2.54
N ALA A 8 -11.37 -7.18 -3.30
CA ALA A 8 -12.70 -6.91 -2.72
C ALA A 8 -13.35 -8.17 -2.11
N PHE A 9 -12.94 -9.32 -2.58
CA PHE A 9 -13.38 -10.63 -2.07
C PHE A 9 -12.16 -11.52 -1.82
N ASP A 10 -12.22 -12.35 -0.79
CA ASP A 10 -11.22 -13.38 -0.59
C ASP A 10 -11.40 -14.51 -1.62
N PRO A 11 -10.31 -15.07 -2.17
CA PRO A 11 -10.42 -16.18 -3.12
C PRO A 11 -11.04 -17.39 -2.44
N ILE A 12 -11.98 -18.01 -3.13
CA ILE A 12 -12.60 -19.26 -2.69
C ILE A 12 -11.99 -20.38 -3.53
N GLU A 13 -11.49 -21.42 -2.86
CA GLU A 13 -11.12 -22.65 -3.57
C GLU A 13 -12.40 -23.33 -4.04
N VAL A 14 -12.65 -23.29 -5.34
CA VAL A 14 -13.73 -24.02 -5.97
C VAL A 14 -13.15 -25.13 -6.82
N ASN A 15 -13.65 -26.34 -6.65
CA ASN A 15 -13.48 -27.39 -7.64
C ASN A 15 -14.33 -26.97 -8.85
N PHE A 16 -13.67 -26.52 -9.92
CA PHE A 16 -14.34 -26.24 -11.19
C PHE A 16 -14.91 -27.58 -11.72
N ASN A 17 -16.20 -27.75 -11.60
CA ASN A 17 -16.91 -28.65 -12.51
C ASN A 17 -17.01 -27.92 -13.84
N ASP A 18 -16.72 -28.60 -14.95
CA ASP A 18 -16.64 -28.06 -16.31
C ASP A 18 -17.97 -27.50 -16.87
N ASN A 19 -18.88 -27.06 -16.01
CA ASN A 19 -20.13 -26.40 -16.36
C ASN A 19 -19.89 -24.88 -16.40
N TYR A 20 -19.36 -24.38 -17.50
CA TYR A 20 -19.36 -22.95 -17.79
C TYR A 20 -20.29 -22.67 -18.98
N GLU A 21 -21.01 -21.56 -18.88
CA GLU A 21 -21.83 -21.04 -19.97
C GLU A 21 -21.02 -19.99 -20.73
N THR A 22 -20.89 -20.16 -22.02
CA THR A 22 -20.26 -19.15 -22.88
C THR A 22 -21.30 -18.14 -23.29
N ILE A 23 -21.08 -16.88 -22.96
CA ILE A 23 -21.91 -15.76 -23.39
C ILE A 23 -21.16 -15.01 -24.49
N ASP A 24 -21.73 -15.01 -25.70
CA ASP A 24 -21.24 -14.16 -26.78
C ASP A 24 -21.65 -12.72 -26.49
N LEU A 25 -20.66 -11.84 -26.36
CA LEU A 25 -20.87 -10.42 -26.22
C LEU A 25 -20.74 -9.75 -27.59
N ASP A 26 -21.69 -8.89 -27.92
CA ASP A 26 -21.57 -8.03 -29.08
C ASP A 26 -20.28 -7.22 -29.00
N SER A 27 -19.60 -7.03 -30.12
CA SER A 27 -18.40 -6.20 -30.20
C SER A 27 -18.72 -4.78 -29.69
N SER A 28 -17.93 -4.28 -28.74
CA SER A 28 -18.07 -2.88 -28.33
C SER A 28 -17.59 -1.96 -29.44
N ASP A 29 -18.27 -0.81 -29.61
CA ASP A 29 -17.82 0.27 -30.51
C ASP A 29 -16.53 0.95 -30.01
N LEU A 30 -15.88 0.38 -28.98
CA LEU A 30 -14.64 0.90 -28.40
C LEU A 30 -13.45 0.27 -29.15
N GLU A 31 -12.69 1.12 -29.80
CA GLU A 31 -11.42 0.75 -30.45
C GLU A 31 -10.26 1.15 -29.55
N VAL A 32 -9.38 0.18 -29.22
CA VAL A 32 -8.16 0.45 -28.45
C VAL A 32 -7.08 0.88 -29.42
N PHE A 33 -6.74 2.16 -29.43
CA PHE A 33 -5.72 2.72 -30.34
C PHE A 33 -4.28 2.44 -29.89
N ASP A 34 -4.05 2.39 -28.58
CA ASP A 34 -2.72 2.13 -28.02
C ASP A 34 -2.84 1.56 -26.60
N ILE A 35 -1.86 0.75 -26.20
CA ILE A 35 -1.74 0.21 -24.84
C ILE A 35 -0.35 0.57 -24.34
N PHE A 36 -0.30 1.51 -23.42
CA PHE A 36 0.93 1.84 -22.70
C PHE A 36 1.06 0.95 -21.47
N ILE A 37 2.08 0.07 -21.47
CA ILE A 37 2.43 -0.76 -20.33
C ILE A 37 3.65 -0.14 -19.65
N GLU A 38 3.45 0.47 -18.49
CA GLU A 38 4.54 0.94 -17.66
C GLU A 38 5.30 -0.27 -17.10
N GLU A 39 6.60 -0.38 -17.38
CA GLU A 39 7.46 -1.37 -16.75
C GLU A 39 7.62 -1.04 -15.28
N LYS A 40 6.95 -1.81 -14.42
CA LYS A 40 7.02 -1.66 -12.99
C LYS A 40 8.16 -2.50 -12.44
N SER A 41 9.16 -1.86 -11.85
CA SER A 41 10.24 -2.55 -11.14
C SER A 41 9.86 -2.80 -9.67
N GLY A 42 10.16 -4.01 -9.16
CA GLY A 42 9.95 -4.38 -7.76
C GLY A 42 8.52 -4.79 -7.38
N PRO A 43 8.29 -5.09 -6.08
CA PRO A 43 7.01 -5.52 -5.56
C PRO A 43 5.92 -4.46 -5.75
N GLN A 44 4.74 -4.88 -6.25
CA GLN A 44 3.62 -3.98 -6.48
C GLN A 44 2.74 -3.91 -5.24
N LEU A 45 2.18 -2.72 -4.95
CA LEU A 45 1.34 -2.48 -3.77
C LEU A 45 0.15 -3.44 -3.67
N GLU A 46 -0.45 -3.77 -4.82
CA GLU A 46 -1.65 -4.59 -4.87
C GLU A 46 -1.40 -6.06 -4.54
N ASP A 47 -0.18 -6.56 -4.82
CA ASP A 47 0.14 -7.99 -4.74
C ASP A 47 1.11 -8.34 -3.61
N SER A 48 1.74 -7.32 -3.01
CA SER A 48 2.76 -7.54 -1.99
C SER A 48 2.16 -8.04 -0.67
N LYS A 49 2.88 -8.98 -0.04
CA LYS A 49 2.56 -9.47 1.31
C LYS A 49 2.96 -8.48 2.39
N VAL A 50 3.99 -7.67 2.12
CA VAL A 50 4.46 -6.63 3.03
C VAL A 50 4.42 -5.30 2.30
N VAL A 51 3.82 -4.30 2.94
CA VAL A 51 3.78 -2.91 2.44
C VAL A 51 4.36 -2.00 3.51
N ILE A 52 5.32 -1.17 3.12
CA ILE A 52 5.87 -0.12 3.98
C ILE A 52 5.43 1.21 3.40
N SER A 53 4.70 1.99 4.19
CA SER A 53 4.18 3.28 3.75
C SER A 53 4.77 4.43 4.54
N ALA A 54 5.16 5.47 3.81
CA ALA A 54 5.70 6.68 4.36
C ALA A 54 4.64 7.80 4.47
N GLY A 55 4.75 8.59 5.50
CA GLY A 55 3.98 9.82 5.69
C GLY A 55 4.87 11.04 5.89
N ARG A 56 4.26 12.19 6.17
CA ARG A 56 5.01 13.45 6.41
C ARG A 56 5.94 13.41 7.63
N GLY A 57 5.77 12.43 8.53
CA GLY A 57 6.71 12.18 9.63
C GLY A 57 8.10 11.75 9.19
N MET A 58 8.30 11.45 7.88
CA MET A 58 9.64 11.26 7.28
C MET A 58 10.39 12.59 7.10
N VAL A 59 9.73 13.73 7.31
CA VAL A 59 10.26 15.10 7.33
C VAL A 59 10.71 15.60 5.95
N GLU A 60 11.55 14.88 5.23
CA GLU A 60 12.13 15.23 3.93
C GLU A 60 12.11 14.04 2.95
N LYS A 61 12.19 14.35 1.67
CA LYS A 61 12.16 13.35 0.61
C LYS A 61 13.36 12.38 0.69
N GLU A 62 14.51 12.91 1.03
CA GLU A 62 15.78 12.17 1.13
C GLU A 62 15.72 11.04 2.15
N ASN A 63 14.92 11.22 3.20
CA ASN A 63 14.74 10.21 4.25
C ASN A 63 13.96 8.97 3.76
N LEU A 64 13.34 9.02 2.56
CA LEU A 64 12.69 7.85 1.97
C LEU A 64 13.69 6.73 1.65
N GLU A 65 14.98 7.03 1.48
CA GLU A 65 16.04 6.02 1.33
C GLU A 65 16.07 5.01 2.48
N LEU A 66 15.68 5.44 3.68
CA LEU A 66 15.57 4.54 4.85
C LEU A 66 14.45 3.52 4.66
N ILE A 67 13.33 3.97 4.08
CA ILE A 67 12.18 3.10 3.75
C ILE A 67 12.54 2.15 2.61
N GLU A 68 13.24 2.65 1.58
CA GLU A 68 13.69 1.85 0.43
C GLU A 68 14.62 0.73 0.89
N THR A 69 15.56 1.05 1.77
CA THR A 69 16.48 0.05 2.37
C THR A 69 15.71 -1.02 3.13
N LEU A 70 14.73 -0.64 3.96
CA LEU A 70 13.91 -1.58 4.71
C LEU A 70 13.05 -2.44 3.76
N ALA A 71 12.49 -1.83 2.74
CA ALA A 71 11.66 -2.50 1.74
C ALA A 71 12.44 -3.56 0.96
N LEU A 72 13.67 -3.27 0.57
CA LEU A 72 14.55 -4.24 -0.09
C LEU A 72 14.80 -5.48 0.80
N LYS A 73 15.09 -5.26 2.08
CA LYS A 73 15.36 -6.36 3.02
C LYS A 73 14.14 -7.25 3.29
N LEU A 74 12.95 -6.64 3.30
CA LEU A 74 11.69 -7.33 3.57
C LEU A 74 10.96 -7.79 2.29
N ASN A 75 11.54 -7.55 1.11
CA ASN A 75 10.87 -7.75 -0.19
C ASN A 75 9.46 -7.11 -0.19
N ALA A 76 9.37 -5.89 0.32
CA ALA A 76 8.14 -5.15 0.52
C ALA A 76 7.87 -4.15 -0.61
N ALA A 77 6.60 -3.87 -0.88
CA ALA A 77 6.22 -2.74 -1.71
C ALA A 77 6.25 -1.45 -0.90
N ILE A 78 6.59 -0.35 -1.58
CA ILE A 78 6.64 0.97 -0.97
C ILE A 78 5.38 1.75 -1.34
N GLY A 79 4.71 2.25 -0.32
CA GLY A 79 3.57 3.13 -0.44
C GLY A 79 3.76 4.47 0.25
N GLY A 80 2.81 5.36 0.06
CA GLY A 80 2.83 6.64 0.74
C GLY A 80 1.46 7.28 0.89
N THR A 81 1.40 8.25 1.79
CA THR A 81 0.19 9.06 1.97
C THR A 81 0.04 10.06 0.83
N ARG A 82 -1.20 10.50 0.57
CA ARG A 82 -1.46 11.59 -0.37
C ARG A 82 -0.60 12.81 -0.09
N ALA A 83 -0.36 13.15 1.18
CA ALA A 83 0.40 14.34 1.55
C ALA A 83 1.84 14.36 1.04
N ILE A 84 2.52 13.21 0.94
CA ILE A 84 3.88 13.14 0.39
C ILE A 84 3.89 12.96 -1.14
N VAL A 85 2.82 12.40 -1.70
CA VAL A 85 2.62 12.35 -3.16
C VAL A 85 2.35 13.76 -3.70
N ASP A 86 1.45 14.52 -3.07
CA ASP A 86 1.17 15.91 -3.44
C ASP A 86 2.42 16.81 -3.27
N ALA A 87 3.33 16.48 -2.34
CA ALA A 87 4.62 17.13 -2.17
C ALA A 87 5.69 16.72 -3.21
N GLY A 88 5.36 15.78 -4.12
CA GLY A 88 6.29 15.29 -5.15
C GLY A 88 7.40 14.37 -4.63
N TRP A 89 7.24 13.79 -3.43
CA TRP A 89 8.24 12.88 -2.87
C TRP A 89 8.20 11.49 -3.50
N MET A 90 7.01 11.06 -3.94
CA MET A 90 6.82 9.79 -4.65
C MET A 90 5.69 9.90 -5.68
N PRO A 91 5.65 8.98 -6.67
CA PRO A 91 4.64 9.02 -7.73
C PRO A 91 3.26 8.63 -7.21
N TYR A 92 2.22 9.10 -7.92
CA TYR A 92 0.82 8.78 -7.61
C TYR A 92 0.54 7.26 -7.61
N SER A 93 1.24 6.50 -8.43
CA SER A 93 1.11 5.03 -8.49
C SER A 93 1.43 4.32 -7.17
N GLN A 94 2.12 5.00 -6.24
CA GLN A 94 2.46 4.52 -4.90
C GLN A 94 1.53 5.08 -3.81
N GLN A 95 0.53 5.90 -4.17
CA GLN A 95 -0.40 6.46 -3.18
C GLN A 95 -1.32 5.38 -2.61
N VAL A 96 -1.36 5.28 -1.26
CA VAL A 96 -2.31 4.45 -0.52
C VAL A 96 -3.38 5.34 0.14
N GLY A 97 -4.63 4.98 -0.04
CA GLY A 97 -5.76 5.70 0.54
C GLY A 97 -6.98 5.76 -0.36
N GLN A 98 -7.98 6.50 0.04
CA GLN A 98 -9.29 6.62 -0.62
C GLN A 98 -9.17 7.03 -2.11
N THR A 99 -8.27 7.95 -2.42
CA THR A 99 -8.02 8.44 -3.79
C THR A 99 -6.82 7.78 -4.47
N GLY A 100 -6.17 6.84 -3.81
CA GLY A 100 -5.07 6.04 -4.32
C GLY A 100 -5.44 4.56 -4.38
N LYS A 101 -4.45 3.73 -4.11
CA LYS A 101 -4.61 2.28 -4.08
C LYS A 101 -5.16 1.80 -2.75
N THR A 102 -5.97 0.75 -2.80
CA THR A 102 -6.37 -0.03 -1.62
C THR A 102 -5.50 -1.28 -1.57
N VAL A 103 -4.87 -1.51 -0.43
CA VAL A 103 -3.97 -2.64 -0.19
C VAL A 103 -4.48 -3.52 0.95
N LYS A 104 -4.17 -4.81 0.88
CA LYS A 104 -4.53 -5.80 1.92
C LYS A 104 -3.34 -6.76 2.12
N PRO A 105 -2.17 -6.26 2.57
CA PRO A 105 -1.01 -7.08 2.82
C PRO A 105 -1.16 -7.95 4.07
N ASP A 106 -0.25 -8.91 4.22
CA ASP A 106 -0.11 -9.64 5.49
C ASP A 106 0.44 -8.70 6.59
N VAL A 107 1.37 -7.80 6.23
CA VAL A 107 1.94 -6.79 7.14
C VAL A 107 1.94 -5.42 6.48
N TYR A 108 1.41 -4.43 7.17
CA TYR A 108 1.46 -3.02 6.78
C TYR A 108 2.27 -2.22 7.81
N ILE A 109 3.35 -1.58 7.38
CA ILE A 109 4.21 -0.76 8.25
C ILE A 109 3.96 0.72 7.92
N ALA A 110 3.35 1.45 8.84
CA ALA A 110 3.03 2.87 8.71
C ALA A 110 4.13 3.71 9.37
N CYS A 111 4.96 4.38 8.57
CA CYS A 111 6.10 5.16 9.01
C CYS A 111 5.80 6.67 8.97
N GLY A 112 5.65 7.30 10.13
CA GLY A 112 5.37 8.73 10.23
C GLY A 112 4.04 9.14 9.60
N ILE A 113 3.03 8.27 9.68
CA ILE A 113 1.68 8.50 9.17
C ILE A 113 0.76 8.84 10.33
N SER A 114 -0.01 9.92 10.19
CA SER A 114 -0.98 10.32 11.22
C SER A 114 -2.21 9.40 11.30
N GLY A 115 -2.59 8.78 10.18
CA GLY A 115 -3.77 7.92 10.15
C GLY A 115 -5.07 8.69 9.92
N ALA A 116 -5.08 9.70 9.07
CA ALA A 116 -6.31 10.33 8.61
C ALA A 116 -7.24 9.28 7.97
N THR A 117 -8.56 9.44 8.15
CA THR A 117 -9.59 8.48 7.68
C THR A 117 -9.42 8.10 6.21
N GLN A 118 -9.03 9.08 5.37
CA GLN A 118 -8.81 8.84 3.93
C GLN A 118 -7.64 7.89 3.66
N HIS A 119 -6.61 7.91 4.50
CA HIS A 119 -5.51 6.96 4.40
C HIS A 119 -5.93 5.58 4.92
N GLN A 120 -6.62 5.56 6.06
CA GLN A 120 -7.10 4.32 6.68
C GLN A 120 -7.95 3.48 5.71
N VAL A 121 -8.82 4.10 4.92
CA VAL A 121 -9.65 3.42 3.91
C VAL A 121 -8.81 2.56 2.94
N GLY A 122 -7.59 2.99 2.65
CA GLY A 122 -6.70 2.28 1.75
C GLY A 122 -5.93 1.11 2.36
N MET A 123 -5.89 0.97 3.71
CA MET A 123 -5.02 -0.03 4.35
C MET A 123 -5.65 -0.77 5.55
N LYS A 124 -6.82 -0.38 5.99
CA LYS A 124 -7.48 -0.93 7.20
C LYS A 124 -7.73 -2.44 7.18
N ASP A 125 -7.79 -3.03 5.99
CA ASP A 125 -8.03 -4.46 5.80
C ASP A 125 -6.72 -5.28 5.76
N SER A 126 -5.58 -4.66 6.12
CA SER A 126 -4.30 -5.36 6.34
C SER A 126 -4.41 -6.34 7.50
N LYS A 127 -3.74 -7.49 7.42
CA LYS A 127 -3.84 -8.52 8.48
C LYS A 127 -3.12 -8.15 9.76
N PHE A 128 -2.00 -7.43 9.65
CA PHE A 128 -1.22 -6.94 10.78
C PHE A 128 -0.68 -5.54 10.47
N VAL A 129 -0.92 -4.60 11.36
CA VAL A 129 -0.51 -3.19 11.19
C VAL A 129 0.52 -2.82 12.24
N ILE A 130 1.70 -2.36 11.78
CA ILE A 130 2.73 -1.77 12.61
C ILE A 130 2.71 -0.26 12.36
N ALA A 131 2.59 0.55 13.41
CA ALA A 131 2.62 2.00 13.30
C ALA A 131 3.81 2.58 14.06
N ILE A 132 4.54 3.48 13.41
CA ILE A 132 5.66 4.23 14.00
C ILE A 132 5.32 5.71 13.86
N ASN A 133 5.09 6.39 14.97
CA ASN A 133 4.81 7.82 15.01
C ASN A 133 5.34 8.43 16.31
N LYS A 134 5.81 9.66 16.25
CA LYS A 134 6.24 10.41 17.43
C LYS A 134 5.09 10.95 18.28
N ASP A 135 3.92 11.10 17.68
CA ASP A 135 2.69 11.56 18.33
C ASP A 135 1.91 10.33 18.81
N GLU A 136 1.85 10.14 20.13
CA GLU A 136 1.16 9.01 20.76
C GLU A 136 -0.36 9.04 20.55
N GLU A 137 -0.92 10.23 20.30
CA GLU A 137 -2.34 10.44 20.03
C GLU A 137 -2.70 10.28 18.53
N ALA A 138 -1.72 9.94 17.68
CA ALA A 138 -1.96 9.80 16.25
C ALA A 138 -3.03 8.71 15.97
N PRO A 139 -4.08 9.02 15.19
CA PRO A 139 -5.18 8.09 14.91
C PRO A 139 -4.75 6.76 14.29
N ILE A 140 -3.53 6.68 13.71
CA ILE A 140 -3.00 5.44 13.16
C ILE A 140 -2.87 4.34 14.21
N PHE A 141 -2.60 4.70 15.46
CA PHE A 141 -2.46 3.74 16.56
C PHE A 141 -3.77 3.02 16.91
N GLN A 142 -4.93 3.58 16.53
CA GLN A 142 -6.23 2.91 16.73
C GLN A 142 -6.41 1.68 15.83
N LEU A 143 -5.64 1.61 14.72
CA LEU A 143 -5.64 0.46 13.80
C LEU A 143 -4.40 -0.42 13.96
N ALA A 144 -3.42 0.01 14.75
CA ALA A 144 -2.16 -0.71 14.88
C ALA A 144 -2.29 -1.90 15.84
N ASP A 145 -1.83 -3.06 15.40
CA ASP A 145 -1.61 -4.23 16.26
C ASP A 145 -0.33 -4.06 17.08
N LEU A 146 0.66 -3.32 16.52
CA LEU A 146 1.89 -2.94 17.19
C LEU A 146 2.17 -1.47 16.96
N GLY A 147 2.16 -0.68 18.04
CA GLY A 147 2.50 0.74 18.03
C GLY A 147 3.90 1.01 18.60
N ILE A 148 4.69 1.79 17.88
CA ILE A 148 5.98 2.30 18.34
C ILE A 148 5.88 3.82 18.42
N VAL A 149 5.81 4.34 19.65
CA VAL A 149 5.84 5.78 19.90
C VAL A 149 7.30 6.24 19.85
N GLY A 150 7.65 6.94 18.78
CA GLY A 150 9.03 7.39 18.57
C GLY A 150 9.22 8.09 17.23
N ASP A 151 10.37 8.73 17.11
CA ASP A 151 10.76 9.37 15.86
C ASP A 151 11.13 8.31 14.81
N THR A 152 10.47 8.39 13.67
CA THR A 152 10.65 7.48 12.54
C THR A 152 12.10 7.41 12.06
N LEU A 153 12.77 8.58 12.06
CA LEU A 153 14.17 8.70 11.64
C LEU A 153 15.17 8.06 12.64
N SER A 154 14.72 7.81 13.86
CA SER A 154 15.51 7.10 14.87
C SER A 154 15.19 5.61 14.93
N VAL A 155 13.96 5.22 14.61
CA VAL A 155 13.49 3.82 14.70
C VAL A 155 13.90 3.02 13.46
N ILE A 156 13.66 3.56 12.25
CA ILE A 156 13.89 2.82 10.99
C ILE A 156 15.35 2.41 10.80
N PRO A 157 16.37 3.26 11.07
CA PRO A 157 17.76 2.83 10.98
C PRO A 157 18.08 1.63 11.89
N LYS A 158 17.53 1.61 13.10
CA LYS A 158 17.71 0.48 14.02
C LYS A 158 17.04 -0.80 13.50
N LEU A 159 15.87 -0.68 12.84
CA LEU A 159 15.26 -1.82 12.17
C LEU A 159 16.15 -2.29 11.02
N ASN A 160 16.69 -1.38 10.23
CA ASN A 160 17.61 -1.68 9.14
C ASN A 160 18.90 -2.38 9.59
N GLU A 161 19.40 -2.08 10.79
CA GLU A 161 20.58 -2.73 11.35
C GLU A 161 20.32 -4.15 11.86
N ASN A 162 19.08 -4.47 12.26
CA ASN A 162 18.75 -5.71 12.95
C ASN A 162 17.95 -6.72 12.08
N ILE A 163 17.61 -6.33 10.86
CA ILE A 163 17.00 -7.17 9.82
C ILE A 163 18.00 -7.29 8.65
#